data_8efa3985382f163419101092566819c8
#
_entry.id   8efa3985382f163419101092566819c8
#
_cell.length_a   1.000
_cell.length_b   1.000
_cell.length_c   1.000
_cell.angle_alpha   90.00
_cell.angle_beta   90.00
_cell.angle_gamma   90.00
#
_symmetry.space_group_name_H-M   'P 1'
#
loop_
_entity.id
_entity.type
_entity.pdbx_description
1 polymer ?
#
loop_
_entity_poly.entity_id
_entity_poly.type
_entity_poly.pdbx_seq_one_letter_code
_entity_poly.pdbx_strand_id
1 'polypeptide(L)' 'MKYSSVACVAFTVYHDTKDPYDSINPNHVRRQLLCRISDIDDGNAWIEALIFDDTIREDGHYED' A
#
# COMPACT_ATOMS: atom_id res chain seq x y z
N MET A 1 24.61 5.74 -4.22
CA MET A 1 23.49 5.87 -5.16
C MET A 1 22.18 5.50 -4.48
N LYS A 2 21.16 6.30 -4.69
CA LYS A 2 19.90 6.15 -3.97
C LYS A 2 18.74 6.06 -4.96
N TYR A 3 17.82 5.17 -4.69
CA TYR A 3 16.61 4.98 -5.48
C TYR A 3 15.39 5.09 -4.59
N SER A 4 14.27 5.45 -5.17
CA SER A 4 12.99 5.41 -4.47
C SER A 4 11.97 4.70 -5.34
N SER A 5 11.01 4.07 -4.69
CA SER A 5 9.93 3.37 -5.37
C SER A 5 8.64 3.64 -4.62
N VAL A 6 7.53 3.61 -5.33
CA VAL A 6 6.22 3.62 -4.69
C VAL A 6 5.94 2.20 -4.21
N ALA A 7 5.69 2.06 -2.92
CA ALA A 7 5.37 0.77 -2.32
C ALA A 7 3.87 0.71 -2.05
N CYS A 8 3.25 -0.38 -2.44
CA CYS A 8 1.81 -0.57 -2.28
C CYS A 8 1.53 -1.81 -1.46
N VAL A 9 0.50 -1.73 -0.63
CA VAL A 9 0.03 -2.85 0.17
C VAL A 9 -1.44 -3.07 -0.16
N ALA A 10 -1.78 -4.30 -0.52
CA ALA A 10 -3.17 -4.67 -0.78
C ALA A 10 -3.85 -5.08 0.52
N PHE A 11 -5.08 -4.62 0.70
CA PHE A 11 -5.88 -5.01 1.85
C PHE A 11 -7.36 -5.05 1.44
N THR A 12 -8.17 -5.72 2.25
CA THR A 12 -9.58 -5.95 1.93
C THR A 12 -10.44 -4.91 2.61
N VAL A 13 -11.37 -4.34 1.85
CA VAL A 13 -12.34 -3.37 2.34
C VAL A 13 -13.72 -3.89 2.01
N TYR A 14 -14.64 -3.78 2.96
CA TYR A 14 -16.02 -4.20 2.78
C TYR A 14 -16.92 -2.99 2.52
N HIS A 15 -17.89 -3.15 1.66
CA HIS A 15 -18.82 -2.09 1.30
C HIS A 15 -20.18 -2.68 0.96
N ASP A 16 -21.22 -1.84 1.01
CA ASP A 16 -22.59 -2.31 0.89
C ASP A 16 -23.14 -2.25 -0.52
N THR A 17 -22.53 -1.46 -1.39
CA THR A 17 -22.97 -1.33 -2.77
C THR A 17 -22.00 -2.02 -3.70
N LYS A 18 -22.44 -2.29 -4.91
CA LYS A 18 -21.61 -2.96 -5.91
C LYS A 18 -20.38 -2.11 -6.26
N ASP A 19 -20.56 -0.79 -6.31
CA ASP A 19 -19.45 0.14 -6.55
C ASP A 19 -18.88 0.57 -5.20
N PRO A 20 -17.60 0.25 -4.91
CA PRO A 20 -17.03 0.59 -3.61
C PRO A 20 -17.04 2.09 -3.32
N TYR A 21 -16.96 2.93 -4.35
CA TYR A 21 -16.93 4.37 -4.13
C TYR A 21 -18.26 4.95 -3.66
N ASP A 22 -19.35 4.19 -3.81
CA ASP A 22 -20.68 4.65 -3.40
C ASP A 22 -20.93 4.56 -1.91
N SER A 23 -20.30 3.59 -1.25
CA SER A 23 -20.61 3.32 0.16
C SER A 23 -19.37 3.12 1.02
N ILE A 24 -18.22 3.54 0.52
CA ILE A 24 -16.97 3.34 1.28
C ILE A 24 -16.94 4.26 2.50
N ASN A 25 -16.52 3.70 3.62
CA ASN A 25 -16.40 4.43 4.87
C ASN A 25 -14.93 4.64 5.18
N PRO A 26 -14.44 5.89 5.22
CA PRO A 26 -13.02 6.14 5.46
C PRO A 26 -12.50 5.57 6.77
N ASN A 27 -13.33 5.54 7.82
CA ASN A 27 -12.91 4.97 9.09
C ASN A 27 -12.72 3.47 9.00
N HIS A 28 -13.56 2.80 8.22
CA HIS A 28 -13.43 1.37 7.97
C HIS A 28 -12.14 1.09 7.17
N VAL A 29 -11.90 1.88 6.14
CA VAL A 29 -10.70 1.74 5.31
C VAL A 29 -9.44 1.86 6.17
N ARG A 30 -9.39 2.88 7.01
CA ARG A 30 -8.24 3.10 7.89
C ARG A 30 -8.04 1.94 8.84
N ARG A 31 -9.13 1.44 9.43
CA ARG A 31 -9.06 0.31 10.35
C ARG A 31 -8.54 -0.94 9.66
N GLN A 32 -9.02 -1.22 8.47
CA GLN A 32 -8.58 -2.39 7.72
C GLN A 32 -7.10 -2.30 7.33
N LEU A 33 -6.66 -1.11 6.96
CA LEU A 33 -5.26 -0.90 6.63
C LEU A 33 -4.38 -1.12 7.88
N LEU A 34 -4.79 -0.60 9.02
CA LEU A 34 -4.04 -0.78 10.27
C LEU A 34 -3.98 -2.25 10.67
N CYS A 35 -5.07 -2.98 10.49
CA CYS A 35 -5.08 -4.42 10.75
C CYS A 35 -4.13 -5.16 9.82
N ARG A 36 -4.10 -4.77 8.55
CA ARG A 36 -3.20 -5.38 7.58
C ARG A 36 -1.75 -5.14 7.96
N ILE A 37 -1.42 -3.92 8.40
CA ILE A 37 -0.08 -3.57 8.84
C ILE A 37 0.32 -4.44 10.04
N SER A 38 -0.58 -4.59 11.00
CA SER A 38 -0.32 -5.41 12.18
C SER A 38 -0.08 -6.87 11.80
N ASP A 39 -0.86 -7.41 10.88
CA ASP A 39 -0.70 -8.79 10.43
C ASP A 39 0.64 -9.00 9.73
N ILE A 40 1.04 -8.06 8.88
CA ILE A 40 2.32 -8.13 8.18
C ILE A 40 3.47 -8.10 9.18
N ASP A 41 3.37 -7.22 10.17
CA ASP A 41 4.40 -7.06 11.17
C ASP A 41 4.53 -8.31 12.04
N ASP A 42 3.40 -8.87 12.48
CA ASP A 42 3.37 -10.09 13.29
C ASP A 42 4.00 -11.27 12.55
N GLY A 43 3.73 -11.38 11.26
CA GLY A 43 4.28 -12.45 10.43
C GLY A 43 5.66 -12.15 9.85
N ASN A 44 6.19 -10.96 10.10
CA ASN A 44 7.45 -10.50 9.51
C ASN A 44 7.46 -10.69 7.99
N ALA A 45 6.33 -10.35 7.36
CA ALA A 45 6.11 -10.61 5.95
C ALA A 45 6.15 -9.34 5.10
N TRP A 46 6.96 -8.36 5.50
CA TRP A 46 7.00 -7.06 4.82
C TRP A 46 7.42 -7.17 3.36
N ILE A 47 8.42 -7.98 3.08
CA ILE A 47 8.92 -8.10 1.71
C ILE A 47 7.88 -8.72 0.79
N GLU A 48 7.21 -9.77 1.26
CA GLU A 48 6.21 -10.47 0.46
C GLU A 48 4.93 -9.66 0.29
N ALA A 49 4.65 -8.76 1.23
CA ALA A 49 3.41 -7.99 1.22
C ALA A 49 3.48 -6.74 0.36
N LEU A 50 4.66 -6.29 -0.01
CA LEU A 50 4.83 -5.04 -0.75
C LEU A 50 4.89 -5.28 -2.24
N ILE A 51 4.24 -4.38 -2.97
CA ILE A 51 4.35 -4.30 -4.43
C ILE A 51 5.02 -2.96 -4.73
N PHE A 52 6.15 -3.01 -5.42
CA PHE A 52 6.89 -1.79 -5.76
C PHE A 52 6.59 -1.35 -7.18
N ASP A 53 6.50 -0.06 -7.35
CA ASP A 53 6.20 0.55 -8.64
C ASP A 53 7.02 1.83 -8.77
N ASP A 54 7.25 2.26 -10.02
CA ASP A 54 7.85 3.56 -10.33
C ASP A 54 9.18 3.80 -9.61
N THR A 55 10.13 2.88 -9.78
CA THR A 55 11.46 3.09 -9.21
C THR A 55 12.19 4.18 -9.96
N ILE A 56 12.66 5.19 -9.25
CA ILE A 56 13.44 6.28 -9.83
C ILE A 56 14.71 6.49 -9.04
N ARG A 57 15.65 7.11 -9.70
CA ARG A 57 16.95 7.42 -9.13
C ARG A 57 16.88 8.76 -8.39
N GLU A 58 17.35 8.78 -7.17
CA GLU A 58 17.24 9.97 -6.30
C GLU A 58 18.55 10.70 -6.09
N ASP A 59 19.55 10.38 -6.86
CA ASP A 59 20.85 11.04 -6.70
C ASP A 59 20.98 12.34 -7.50
N GLY A 60 19.85 12.86 -7.96
CA GLY A 60 19.81 14.14 -8.64
C GLY A 60 20.09 14.09 -10.11
N HIS A 61 20.38 12.94 -10.65
CA HIS A 61 20.65 12.78 -12.07
C HIS A 61 19.54 11.99 -12.73
N TYR A 62 18.85 12.66 -13.63
CA TYR A 62 17.89 11.97 -14.49
C TYR A 62 18.60 11.69 -15.79
N GLU A 63 18.87 10.44 -16.00
CA GLU A 63 19.53 10.02 -17.23
C GLU A 63 18.55 10.07 -18.35
N ASP A 64 18.81 10.90 -19.26
CA ASP A 64 17.91 11.10 -20.40
C ASP A 64 18.40 10.36 -21.62
#